data_021b2afd33a61cbe8138b647a1304310
#
_entry.id   021b2afd33a61cbe8138b647a1304310
#
_cell.length_a   1.000
_cell.length_b   1.000
_cell.length_c   1.000
_cell.angle_alpha   90.00
_cell.angle_beta   90.00
_cell.angle_gamma   90.00
#
_symmetry.space_group_name_H-M   'P 1'
#
loop_
_entity.id
_entity.type
_entity.pdbx_description
1 polymer ?
#
loop_
_entity_poly.entity_id
_entity_poly.type
_entity_poly.pdbx_seq_one_letter_code
_entity_poly.pdbx_strand_id
1 'polypeptide(L)'
;FLMRTDWAFVHQNPRDGLRMGVSAGANVGERLMAVGWRHYGNIRSEAVDWLQRVEVNEDRIDDLPTTFSGGMQQRLQIARNLVSGPRLAFMDEPTGGLDVSVQARLLDLIRTLVGDLGLAAIVVTHDLAVARLLAHRLIVMKEGRVVETGLTDQVLDDPQHPYTQLLVSSILQT
;
A
#
# COMPACT_ATOMS: atom_id res chain seq x y z
N PHE A 1 6.91 -20.65 1.13
CA PHE A 1 6.50 -20.39 2.54
C PHE A 1 6.65 -18.92 2.90
N LEU A 2 7.81 -18.28 2.65
CA LEU A 2 8.08 -16.87 2.95
C LEU A 2 7.05 -15.89 2.35
N MET A 3 6.64 -16.09 1.09
CA MET A 3 5.64 -15.21 0.44
C MET A 3 4.23 -15.26 1.07
N ARG A 4 3.94 -16.23 1.92
CA ARG A 4 2.63 -16.32 2.58
C ARG A 4 2.57 -15.59 3.91
N THR A 5 3.70 -15.44 4.58
CA THR A 5 3.79 -14.96 5.96
C THR A 5 4.57 -13.68 6.11
N ASP A 6 5.70 -13.54 5.38
CA ASP A 6 6.64 -12.45 5.62
C ASP A 6 6.51 -11.29 4.65
N TRP A 7 5.85 -11.52 3.49
CA TRP A 7 5.73 -10.51 2.43
C TRP A 7 4.28 -10.20 2.11
N ALA A 8 4.00 -8.93 1.89
CA ALA A 8 2.76 -8.40 1.37
C ALA A 8 2.99 -7.77 0.00
N PHE A 9 1.98 -7.82 -0.87
CA PHE A 9 2.00 -7.14 -2.15
C PHE A 9 0.69 -6.37 -2.37
N VAL A 10 0.79 -5.06 -2.49
CA VAL A 10 -0.32 -4.15 -2.79
C VAL A 10 -0.23 -3.75 -4.25
N HIS A 11 -1.20 -4.19 -5.04
CA HIS A 11 -1.27 -3.92 -6.47
C HIS A 11 -1.78 -2.51 -6.75
N GLN A 12 -1.40 -1.93 -7.86
CA GLN A 12 -1.90 -0.67 -8.37
C GLN A 12 -3.43 -0.72 -8.57
N ASN A 13 -3.92 -1.76 -9.24
CA ASN A 13 -5.35 -2.00 -9.34
C ASN A 13 -5.81 -2.92 -8.20
N PRO A 14 -6.67 -2.45 -7.27
CA PRO A 14 -7.10 -3.25 -6.14
C PRO A 14 -7.84 -4.53 -6.54
N ARG A 15 -8.43 -4.59 -7.73
CA ARG A 15 -9.13 -5.78 -8.23
C ARG A 15 -8.20 -6.96 -8.46
N ASP A 16 -6.91 -6.70 -8.71
CA ASP A 16 -5.91 -7.76 -8.91
C ASP A 16 -5.50 -8.40 -7.57
N GLY A 17 -5.64 -7.64 -6.47
CA GLY A 17 -5.34 -8.09 -5.11
C GLY A 17 -6.54 -8.59 -4.31
N LEU A 18 -7.78 -8.29 -4.74
CA LEU A 18 -9.01 -8.63 -4.03
C LEU A 18 -9.80 -9.74 -4.73
N ARG A 19 -10.48 -10.55 -3.93
CA ARG A 19 -11.50 -11.48 -4.42
C ARG A 19 -12.85 -10.76 -4.47
N MET A 20 -13.21 -10.27 -5.65
CA MET A 20 -14.39 -9.42 -5.84
C MET A 20 -15.72 -10.13 -5.56
N GLY A 21 -15.76 -11.45 -5.60
CA GLY A 21 -16.96 -12.28 -5.37
C GLY A 21 -17.15 -12.73 -3.92
N VAL A 22 -16.30 -12.29 -2.98
CA VAL A 22 -16.45 -12.60 -1.54
C VAL A 22 -16.45 -11.31 -0.73
N SER A 23 -17.05 -11.34 0.47
CA SER A 23 -17.20 -10.16 1.31
C SER A 23 -15.86 -9.53 1.72
N ALA A 24 -15.90 -8.28 2.19
CA ALA A 24 -14.73 -7.56 2.70
C ALA A 24 -14.07 -8.35 3.85
N GLY A 25 -14.87 -8.81 4.82
CA GLY A 25 -14.36 -9.61 5.94
C GLY A 25 -13.75 -10.95 5.49
N ALA A 26 -14.32 -11.59 4.46
CA ALA A 26 -13.76 -12.82 3.92
C ALA A 26 -12.44 -12.58 3.16
N ASN A 27 -12.28 -11.43 2.50
CA ASN A 27 -11.02 -11.03 1.89
C ASN A 27 -9.89 -10.91 2.93
N VAL A 28 -10.14 -10.28 4.07
CA VAL A 28 -9.18 -10.17 5.17
C VAL A 28 -8.96 -11.52 5.85
N GLY A 29 -10.05 -12.21 6.21
CA GLY A 29 -10.01 -13.50 6.93
C GLY A 29 -9.29 -14.61 6.19
N GLU A 30 -9.32 -14.63 4.85
CA GLU A 30 -8.60 -15.61 4.04
C GLU A 30 -7.08 -15.59 4.32
N ARG A 31 -6.51 -14.40 4.54
CA ARG A 31 -5.08 -14.27 4.86
C ARG A 31 -4.76 -14.83 6.25
N LEU A 32 -5.64 -14.61 7.22
CA LEU A 32 -5.50 -15.19 8.55
C LEU A 32 -5.59 -16.73 8.52
N MET A 33 -6.53 -17.28 7.74
CA MET A 33 -6.62 -18.72 7.54
C MET A 33 -5.36 -19.29 6.89
N ALA A 34 -4.74 -18.56 5.96
CA ALA A 34 -3.50 -18.98 5.30
C ALA A 34 -2.31 -19.07 6.27
N VAL A 35 -2.31 -18.29 7.36
CA VAL A 35 -1.28 -18.34 8.42
C VAL A 35 -1.69 -19.20 9.63
N GLY A 36 -2.75 -19.96 9.51
CA GLY A 36 -3.09 -21.01 10.48
C GLY A 36 -4.26 -20.71 11.40
N TRP A 37 -4.90 -19.55 11.30
CA TRP A 37 -6.10 -19.28 12.10
C TRP A 37 -7.25 -20.21 11.67
N ARG A 38 -8.04 -20.69 12.65
CA ARG A 38 -9.13 -21.64 12.37
C ARG A 38 -10.46 -21.26 13.05
N HIS A 39 -10.42 -20.41 14.07
CA HIS A 39 -11.64 -20.02 14.80
C HIS A 39 -12.32 -18.84 14.10
N TYR A 40 -13.52 -19.09 13.55
CA TYR A 40 -14.26 -18.10 12.73
C TYR A 40 -14.51 -16.78 13.48
N GLY A 41 -14.94 -16.85 14.76
CA GLY A 41 -15.20 -15.63 15.56
C GLY A 41 -13.98 -14.73 15.69
N ASN A 42 -12.80 -15.32 15.94
CA ASN A 42 -11.56 -14.56 16.06
C ASN A 42 -11.14 -13.97 14.71
N ILE A 43 -11.30 -14.73 13.61
CA ILE A 43 -11.01 -14.26 12.25
C ILE A 43 -11.92 -13.07 11.90
N ARG A 44 -13.22 -13.16 12.24
CA ARG A 44 -14.17 -12.08 11.96
C ARG A 44 -13.86 -10.82 12.80
N SER A 45 -13.56 -11.01 14.09
CA SER A 45 -13.17 -9.89 14.97
C SER A 45 -11.94 -9.16 14.45
N GLU A 46 -10.89 -9.91 14.10
CA GLU A 46 -9.67 -9.33 13.54
C GLU A 46 -9.93 -8.62 12.20
N ALA A 47 -10.83 -9.17 11.38
CA ALA A 47 -11.20 -8.52 10.13
C ALA A 47 -11.94 -7.19 10.38
N VAL A 48 -12.80 -7.10 11.39
CA VAL A 48 -13.44 -5.85 11.83
C VAL A 48 -12.39 -4.83 12.25
N ASP A 49 -11.47 -5.23 13.13
CA ASP A 49 -10.42 -4.35 13.63
C ASP A 49 -9.55 -3.80 12.48
N TRP A 50 -9.26 -4.63 11.49
CA TRP A 50 -8.51 -4.20 10.30
C TRP A 50 -9.32 -3.28 9.39
N LEU A 51 -10.62 -3.48 9.22
CA LEU A 51 -11.46 -2.53 8.48
C LEU A 51 -11.43 -1.15 9.14
N GLN A 52 -11.54 -1.09 10.46
CA GLN A 52 -11.44 0.16 11.22
C GLN A 52 -10.06 0.82 11.04
N ARG A 53 -8.97 0.06 11.16
CA ARG A 53 -7.59 0.57 10.95
C ARG A 53 -7.38 1.19 9.57
N VAL A 54 -8.04 0.65 8.54
CA VAL A 54 -7.97 1.21 7.19
C VAL A 54 -9.09 2.19 6.87
N GLU A 55 -9.80 2.68 7.90
CA GLU A 55 -10.90 3.66 7.79
C GLU A 55 -12.03 3.21 6.84
N VAL A 56 -12.36 1.94 6.83
CA VAL A 56 -13.55 1.36 6.22
C VAL A 56 -14.55 1.05 7.31
N ASN A 57 -15.81 1.52 7.15
CA ASN A 57 -16.85 1.28 8.14
C ASN A 57 -17.06 -0.24 8.35
N GLU A 58 -17.02 -0.69 9.60
CA GLU A 58 -17.15 -2.08 10.03
C GLU A 58 -18.48 -2.71 9.61
N ASP A 59 -19.56 -1.92 9.52
CA ASP A 59 -20.88 -2.38 9.04
C ASP A 59 -20.82 -2.96 7.63
N ARG A 60 -19.76 -2.63 6.88
CA ARG A 60 -19.52 -3.10 5.52
C ARG A 60 -18.75 -4.40 5.43
N ILE A 61 -18.51 -5.09 6.57
CA ILE A 61 -17.73 -6.33 6.62
C ILE A 61 -18.31 -7.45 5.74
N ASP A 62 -19.62 -7.49 5.58
CA ASP A 62 -20.31 -8.49 4.78
C ASP A 62 -20.57 -8.05 3.33
N ASP A 63 -20.23 -6.79 2.99
CA ASP A 63 -20.39 -6.26 1.64
C ASP A 63 -19.33 -6.81 0.67
N LEU A 64 -19.72 -6.89 -0.59
CA LEU A 64 -18.78 -7.24 -1.67
C LEU A 64 -17.92 -6.03 -2.05
N PRO A 65 -16.62 -6.23 -2.36
CA PRO A 65 -15.75 -5.15 -2.82
C PRO A 65 -16.25 -4.42 -4.07
N THR A 66 -17.10 -5.05 -4.87
CA THR A 66 -17.74 -4.43 -6.04
C THR A 66 -18.62 -3.23 -5.69
N THR A 67 -19.10 -3.13 -4.43
CA THR A 67 -19.91 -2.00 -3.95
C THR A 67 -19.07 -0.88 -3.35
N PHE A 68 -17.75 -1.05 -3.28
CA PHE A 68 -16.80 -0.09 -2.69
C PHE A 68 -16.30 0.89 -3.75
N SER A 69 -16.04 2.13 -3.33
CA SER A 69 -15.29 3.08 -4.16
C SER A 69 -13.85 2.59 -4.40
N GLY A 70 -13.16 3.13 -5.40
CA GLY A 70 -11.77 2.77 -5.68
C GLY A 70 -10.84 2.92 -4.46
N GLY A 71 -10.98 4.04 -3.73
CA GLY A 71 -10.23 4.26 -2.50
C GLY A 71 -10.57 3.26 -1.39
N MET A 72 -11.83 2.86 -1.25
CA MET A 72 -12.21 1.82 -0.29
C MET A 72 -11.69 0.44 -0.70
N GLN A 73 -11.69 0.11 -1.99
CA GLN A 73 -11.10 -1.13 -2.49
C GLN A 73 -9.59 -1.16 -2.20
N GLN A 74 -8.90 -0.05 -2.38
CA GLN A 74 -7.46 0.04 -2.08
C GLN A 74 -7.18 -0.12 -0.59
N ARG A 75 -7.97 0.51 0.28
CA ARG A 75 -7.90 0.35 1.74
C ARG A 75 -8.16 -1.10 2.16
N LEU A 76 -9.16 -1.75 1.57
CA LEU A 76 -9.44 -3.16 1.82
C LEU A 76 -8.29 -4.07 1.35
N GLN A 77 -7.66 -3.76 0.21
CA GLN A 77 -6.49 -4.49 -0.27
C GLN A 77 -5.31 -4.37 0.72
N ILE A 78 -5.08 -3.19 1.28
CA ILE A 78 -4.07 -2.96 2.30
C ILE A 78 -4.38 -3.80 3.56
N ALA A 79 -5.61 -3.72 4.09
CA ALA A 79 -6.02 -4.53 5.24
C ALA A 79 -5.78 -6.02 5.01
N ARG A 80 -6.25 -6.55 3.86
CA ARG A 80 -6.06 -7.94 3.45
C ARG A 80 -4.58 -8.35 3.47
N ASN A 81 -3.69 -7.48 2.99
CA ASN A 81 -2.28 -7.81 2.87
C ASN A 81 -1.51 -7.66 4.18
N LEU A 82 -1.89 -6.72 5.04
CA LEU A 82 -1.17 -6.45 6.29
C LEU A 82 -1.67 -7.24 7.49
N VAL A 83 -2.89 -7.78 7.47
CA VAL A 83 -3.48 -8.54 8.58
C VAL A 83 -2.66 -9.77 9.01
N SER A 84 -1.88 -10.35 8.10
CA SER A 84 -1.02 -11.50 8.40
C SER A 84 0.28 -11.13 9.12
N GLY A 85 0.52 -9.84 9.41
CA GLY A 85 1.73 -9.35 10.07
C GLY A 85 3.00 -9.53 9.24
N PRO A 86 3.03 -9.14 7.95
CA PRO A 86 4.23 -9.29 7.13
C PRO A 86 5.36 -8.41 7.66
N ARG A 87 6.60 -8.76 7.36
CA ARG A 87 7.80 -7.97 7.67
C ARG A 87 8.17 -6.99 6.57
N LEU A 88 7.72 -7.25 5.35
CA LEU A 88 8.00 -6.44 4.17
C LEU A 88 6.74 -6.30 3.31
N ALA A 89 6.41 -5.08 2.90
CA ALA A 89 5.37 -4.80 1.92
C ALA A 89 5.98 -4.18 0.65
N PHE A 90 5.56 -4.73 -0.49
CA PHE A 90 5.74 -4.12 -1.79
C PHE A 90 4.44 -3.42 -2.17
N MET A 91 4.51 -2.18 -2.57
CA MET A 91 3.35 -1.37 -2.99
C MET A 91 3.64 -0.78 -4.36
N ASP A 92 2.84 -1.18 -5.34
CA ASP A 92 2.97 -0.70 -6.72
C ASP A 92 1.91 0.37 -6.96
N GLU A 93 2.34 1.63 -7.14
CA GLU A 93 1.47 2.79 -7.36
C GLU A 93 0.23 2.81 -6.44
N PRO A 94 0.39 2.72 -5.10
CA PRO A 94 -0.72 2.45 -4.18
C PRO A 94 -1.82 3.52 -4.19
N THR A 95 -1.55 4.69 -4.76
CA THR A 95 -2.49 5.81 -4.87
C THR A 95 -2.91 6.09 -6.31
N GLY A 96 -2.45 5.29 -7.26
CA GLY A 96 -2.73 5.48 -8.68
C GLY A 96 -4.23 5.46 -8.99
N GLY A 97 -4.69 6.44 -9.81
CA GLY A 97 -6.09 6.53 -10.24
C GLY A 97 -7.09 7.01 -9.18
N LEU A 98 -6.62 7.52 -8.04
CA LEU A 98 -7.45 8.12 -6.99
C LEU A 98 -7.47 9.66 -7.10
N ASP A 99 -8.58 10.26 -6.68
CA ASP A 99 -8.67 11.71 -6.53
C ASP A 99 -7.64 12.24 -5.51
N VAL A 100 -7.13 13.44 -5.70
CA VAL A 100 -6.07 14.05 -4.88
C VAL A 100 -6.39 13.99 -3.38
N SER A 101 -7.63 14.28 -2.98
CA SER A 101 -8.04 14.25 -1.57
C SER A 101 -8.06 12.84 -0.99
N VAL A 102 -8.45 11.83 -1.78
CA VAL A 102 -8.44 10.42 -1.39
C VAL A 102 -7.00 9.89 -1.34
N GLN A 103 -6.18 10.31 -2.29
CA GLN A 103 -4.75 9.99 -2.34
C GLN A 103 -4.04 10.48 -1.07
N ALA A 104 -4.19 11.76 -0.68
CA ALA A 104 -3.55 12.32 0.51
C ALA A 104 -3.90 11.52 1.78
N ARG A 105 -5.19 11.19 1.98
CA ARG A 105 -5.64 10.38 3.12
C ARG A 105 -5.07 8.97 3.10
N LEU A 106 -4.97 8.36 1.92
CA LEU A 106 -4.41 7.02 1.78
C LEU A 106 -2.90 7.00 2.09
N LEU A 107 -2.16 8.03 1.68
CA LEU A 107 -0.74 8.17 1.99
C LEU A 107 -0.49 8.33 3.49
N ASP A 108 -1.30 9.16 4.18
CA ASP A 108 -1.23 9.29 5.63
C ASP A 108 -1.53 7.97 6.35
N LEU A 109 -2.54 7.23 5.87
CA LEU A 109 -2.87 5.91 6.37
C LEU A 109 -1.68 4.93 6.19
N ILE A 110 -1.10 4.86 4.99
CA ILE A 110 0.06 3.99 4.72
C ILE A 110 1.22 4.33 5.65
N ARG A 111 1.55 5.62 5.80
CA ARG A 111 2.62 6.08 6.67
C ARG A 111 2.40 5.65 8.12
N THR A 112 1.19 5.84 8.63
CA THR A 112 0.80 5.44 9.98
C THR A 112 0.93 3.93 10.17
N LEU A 113 0.35 3.13 9.26
CA LEU A 113 0.41 1.67 9.35
C LEU A 113 1.84 1.12 9.26
N VAL A 114 2.68 1.67 8.39
CA VAL A 114 4.09 1.27 8.27
C VAL A 114 4.84 1.55 9.58
N GLY A 115 4.60 2.72 10.20
CA GLY A 115 5.21 3.09 11.48
C GLY A 115 4.73 2.22 12.63
N ASP A 116 3.42 2.07 12.80
CA ASP A 116 2.82 1.33 13.92
C ASP A 116 3.15 -0.16 13.89
N LEU A 117 3.26 -0.74 12.69
CA LEU A 117 3.59 -2.15 12.52
C LEU A 117 5.10 -2.43 12.50
N GLY A 118 5.95 -1.41 12.48
CA GLY A 118 7.39 -1.57 12.29
C GLY A 118 7.75 -2.28 10.97
N LEU A 119 6.94 -2.03 9.93
CA LEU A 119 6.99 -2.72 8.65
C LEU A 119 8.04 -2.09 7.74
N ALA A 120 8.87 -2.90 7.09
CA ALA A 120 9.65 -2.42 5.95
C ALA A 120 8.75 -2.30 4.72
N ALA A 121 8.82 -1.18 4.01
CA ALA A 121 8.02 -0.95 2.80
C ALA A 121 8.90 -0.54 1.61
N ILE A 122 8.61 -1.13 0.45
CA ILE A 122 9.15 -0.71 -0.85
C ILE A 122 7.97 -0.20 -1.66
N VAL A 123 7.98 1.10 -1.97
CA VAL A 123 6.92 1.75 -2.74
C VAL A 123 7.47 2.09 -4.13
N VAL A 124 6.81 1.60 -5.16
CA VAL A 124 7.08 1.99 -6.55
C VAL A 124 6.09 3.08 -6.90
N THR A 125 6.59 4.22 -7.36
CA THR A 125 5.77 5.35 -7.80
C THR A 125 6.52 6.20 -8.81
N HIS A 126 5.78 6.87 -9.69
CA HIS A 126 6.29 7.93 -10.57
C HIS A 126 6.04 9.33 -10.00
N ASP A 127 5.28 9.42 -8.89
CA ASP A 127 4.99 10.68 -8.21
C ASP A 127 6.06 10.98 -7.15
N LEU A 128 6.89 12.00 -7.40
CA LEU A 128 7.96 12.39 -6.48
C LEU A 128 7.42 13.03 -5.18
N ALA A 129 6.19 13.58 -5.18
CA ALA A 129 5.56 14.05 -3.95
C ALA A 129 5.20 12.87 -3.04
N VAL A 130 4.68 11.79 -3.61
CA VAL A 130 4.46 10.52 -2.90
C VAL A 130 5.76 9.96 -2.36
N ALA A 131 6.81 9.93 -3.19
CA ALA A 131 8.12 9.45 -2.78
C ALA A 131 8.69 10.28 -1.62
N ARG A 132 8.61 11.62 -1.67
CA ARG A 132 9.05 12.51 -0.59
C ARG A 132 8.28 12.30 0.72
N LEU A 133 6.99 12.01 0.63
CA LEU A 133 6.13 11.83 1.81
C LEU A 133 6.37 10.49 2.53
N LEU A 134 6.62 9.42 1.78
CA LEU A 134 6.66 8.06 2.31
C LEU A 134 8.07 7.51 2.50
N ALA A 135 9.02 7.87 1.64
CA ALA A 135 10.30 7.18 1.57
C ALA A 135 11.42 7.90 2.33
N HIS A 136 12.20 7.15 3.10
CA HIS A 136 13.45 7.63 3.70
C HIS A 136 14.62 7.61 2.70
N ARG A 137 14.57 6.68 1.76
CA ARG A 137 15.58 6.49 0.71
C ARG A 137 14.91 6.30 -0.64
N LEU A 138 15.54 6.80 -1.68
CA LEU A 138 15.11 6.63 -3.05
C LEU A 138 16.08 5.75 -3.84
N ILE A 139 15.51 5.00 -4.77
CA ILE A 139 16.20 4.31 -5.84
C ILE A 139 15.58 4.78 -7.14
N VAL A 140 16.33 5.56 -7.93
CA VAL A 140 15.89 6.01 -9.24
C VAL A 140 16.30 4.98 -10.28
N MET A 141 15.32 4.55 -11.07
CA MET A 141 15.52 3.54 -12.12
C MET A 141 15.22 4.13 -13.50
N LYS A 142 16.05 3.76 -14.47
CA LYS A 142 15.86 4.06 -15.90
C LYS A 142 16.18 2.82 -16.72
N GLU A 143 15.28 2.42 -17.62
CA GLU A 143 15.48 1.27 -18.51
C GLU A 143 15.93 0.00 -17.79
N GLY A 144 15.31 -0.29 -16.63
CA GLY A 144 15.61 -1.48 -15.81
C GLY A 144 16.91 -1.40 -15.02
N ARG A 145 17.61 -0.26 -15.00
CA ARG A 145 18.87 -0.05 -14.27
C ARG A 145 18.71 1.00 -13.18
N VAL A 146 19.35 0.77 -12.06
CA VAL A 146 19.49 1.79 -11.01
C VAL A 146 20.48 2.82 -11.49
N VAL A 147 20.05 4.09 -11.55
CA VAL A 147 20.88 5.22 -12.00
C VAL A 147 21.30 6.13 -10.85
N GLU A 148 20.49 6.20 -9.79
CA GLU A 148 20.82 6.97 -8.59
C GLU A 148 20.17 6.37 -7.36
N THR A 149 20.81 6.48 -6.19
CA THR A 149 20.28 6.07 -4.90
C THR A 149 20.82 6.96 -3.79
N GLY A 150 19.98 7.30 -2.83
CA GLY A 150 20.37 8.15 -1.70
C GLY A 150 19.24 8.36 -0.70
N LEU A 151 19.45 9.24 0.27
CA LEU A 151 18.36 9.76 1.10
C LEU A 151 17.40 10.55 0.23
N THR A 152 16.11 10.51 0.57
CA THR A 152 15.06 11.14 -0.23
C THR A 152 15.35 12.62 -0.49
N ASP A 153 15.67 13.38 0.57
CA ASP A 153 15.94 14.82 0.43
C ASP A 153 17.20 15.08 -0.41
N GLN A 154 18.25 14.26 -0.27
CA GLN A 154 19.46 14.40 -1.09
C GLN A 154 19.17 14.21 -2.58
N VAL A 155 18.46 13.13 -2.91
CA VAL A 155 18.15 12.80 -4.31
C VAL A 155 17.20 13.81 -4.94
N LEU A 156 16.24 14.35 -4.15
CA LEU A 156 15.24 15.29 -4.67
C LEU A 156 15.71 16.75 -4.68
N ASP A 157 16.57 17.15 -3.74
CA ASP A 157 17.02 18.54 -3.61
C ASP A 157 18.34 18.80 -4.34
N ASP A 158 19.21 17.77 -4.46
CA ASP A 158 20.50 17.85 -5.16
C ASP A 158 20.77 16.59 -6.01
N PRO A 159 19.95 16.32 -7.05
CA PRO A 159 20.10 15.16 -7.90
C PRO A 159 21.40 15.20 -8.69
N GLN A 160 22.16 14.11 -8.66
CA GLN A 160 23.47 14.02 -9.32
C GLN A 160 23.38 13.43 -10.74
N HIS A 161 22.45 12.50 -10.97
CA HIS A 161 22.31 11.88 -12.28
C HIS A 161 21.44 12.74 -13.22
N PRO A 162 21.82 12.94 -14.50
CA PRO A 162 21.07 13.80 -15.44
C PRO A 162 19.59 13.41 -15.60
N TYR A 163 19.28 12.12 -15.52
CA TYR A 163 17.89 11.64 -15.58
C TYR A 163 17.09 12.05 -14.34
N THR A 164 17.69 11.97 -13.15
CA THR A 164 17.04 12.41 -11.90
C THR A 164 16.81 13.92 -11.92
N GLN A 165 17.78 14.69 -12.40
CA GLN A 165 17.65 16.15 -12.60
C GLN A 165 16.45 16.48 -13.51
N LEU A 166 16.30 15.72 -14.60
CA LEU A 166 15.17 15.88 -15.52
C LEU A 166 13.83 15.57 -14.82
N LEU A 167 13.76 14.48 -14.04
CA LEU A 167 12.54 14.10 -13.30
C LEU A 167 12.14 15.18 -12.28
N VAL A 168 13.10 15.66 -11.49
CA VAL A 168 12.86 16.69 -10.46
C VAL A 168 12.43 18.01 -11.11
N SER A 169 13.12 18.43 -12.17
CA SER A 169 12.80 19.69 -12.86
C SER A 169 11.41 19.69 -13.54
N SER A 170 10.91 18.51 -13.92
CA SER A 170 9.59 18.41 -14.57
C SER A 170 8.43 18.73 -13.62
N ILE A 171 8.62 18.57 -12.31
CA ILE A 171 7.60 18.87 -11.29
C ILE A 171 7.52 20.36 -10.96
N LEU A 172 8.64 21.07 -11.05
CA LEU A 172 8.69 22.51 -10.75
C LEU A 172 7.99 23.38 -11.82
N GLN A 173 7.53 22.78 -12.92
CA GLN A 173 6.88 23.48 -14.05
C GLN A 173 5.36 23.31 -14.08
N THR A 174 4.77 22.58 -13.11
CA THR A 174 3.32 22.42 -12.93
C THR A 174 2.83 23.14 -11.70
#